data_b574edc138d19de36378f144af551a6c
#
_entry.id   b574edc138d19de36378f144af551a6c
#
_cell.length_a   1.000
_cell.length_b   1.000
_cell.length_c   1.000
_cell.angle_alpha   90.00
_cell.angle_beta   90.00
_cell.angle_gamma   90.00
#
_symmetry.space_group_name_H-M   'P 1'
#
loop_
_entity.id
_entity.type
_entity.pdbx_description
1 polymer ?
#
loop_
_entity_poly.entity_id
_entity_poly.type
_entity_poly.pdbx_seq_one_letter_code
_entity_poly.pdbx_strand_id
1 'polypeptide(L)'
;MKSSKVEIVSREHKIPEVRFENQRLTSFAGLIVFQGLFKELAIKQKLQNCFSHLKVSPIFGNHLIALCLIVHLLLGYRKLRDMDYYRDDPMVKRLLGVTRLPDVSTVSRAMARVDQDSVEKIRQLCRRWVLERLERTGISRLTLDFDGVVFSTQGRGREGTAVGFNRKKKGARSYYPLFCTIAQTGQVFDVHHRPGNVHDSNGAKGFVLACLERIRQALPYVTLEVRMDSAFFSDEMVGLLDQMGIEFTLSVPFERFAELKGLIEQRQRWRRQDETWSYFDCSWKPKKWSTRYRFLFIRQRCKELYREPIQLDLFIPQTYGYQYTVLVTNKKIGMRKVLRFHHGRGSQEKLFGELKSQSQMDYIAVRRLSGNQLYLMTAILAHNLTRELQMRTEQKARGTTEKRTPVWRFEELATLRHHILQRAGRFTWPKGKLTLTITDNPALRKDLLHYLDAFKEAA
;
A
#
# COMPACT_ATOMS: atom_id res chain seq x y z
N MET A 1 37.39 -31.07 1.18
CA MET A 1 36.42 -31.48 2.20
C MET A 1 35.45 -32.48 1.58
N LYS A 2 35.50 -33.77 2.04
CA LYS A 2 34.54 -34.78 1.59
C LYS A 2 33.19 -34.50 2.27
N SER A 3 32.16 -34.18 1.48
CA SER A 3 30.79 -34.10 1.98
C SER A 3 30.37 -35.52 2.34
N SER A 4 30.11 -35.79 3.63
CA SER A 4 29.47 -37.03 4.03
C SER A 4 28.10 -37.11 3.40
N LYS A 5 27.90 -38.07 2.49
CA LYS A 5 26.55 -38.43 2.01
C LYS A 5 25.79 -38.95 3.21
N VAL A 6 24.83 -38.16 3.70
CA VAL A 6 23.85 -38.64 4.68
C VAL A 6 22.99 -39.66 3.95
N GLU A 7 23.05 -40.91 4.38
CA GLU A 7 22.21 -41.97 3.83
C GLU A 7 20.74 -41.67 4.16
N ILE A 8 19.92 -41.51 3.15
CA ILE A 8 18.46 -41.32 3.32
C ILE A 8 17.87 -42.73 3.56
N VAL A 9 17.62 -43.06 4.80
CA VAL A 9 16.93 -44.30 5.16
C VAL A 9 15.45 -44.13 4.94
N SER A 10 14.90 -44.81 3.94
CA SER A 10 13.44 -44.91 3.76
C SER A 10 12.86 -45.85 4.81
N ARG A 11 11.92 -45.34 5.62
CA ARG A 11 11.16 -46.16 6.58
C ARG A 11 9.68 -46.02 6.27
N GLU A 12 8.96 -47.13 6.20
CA GLU A 12 7.49 -47.09 6.26
C GLU A 12 7.06 -46.62 7.65
N HIS A 13 6.29 -45.55 7.68
CA HIS A 13 5.78 -44.99 8.92
C HIS A 13 4.34 -45.44 9.14
N LYS A 14 4.08 -46.06 10.29
CA LYS A 14 2.72 -46.29 10.74
C LYS A 14 2.04 -44.95 11.04
N ILE A 15 0.73 -44.86 10.73
CA ILE A 15 -0.08 -43.70 11.14
C ILE A 15 -0.02 -43.61 12.68
N PRO A 16 0.41 -42.49 13.25
CA PRO A 16 0.53 -42.34 14.70
C PRO A 16 -0.85 -42.26 15.35
N GLU A 17 -0.92 -42.59 16.63
CA GLU A 17 -2.09 -42.32 17.45
C GLU A 17 -2.29 -40.80 17.58
N VAL A 18 -3.53 -40.33 17.31
CA VAL A 18 -3.87 -38.91 17.43
C VAL A 18 -4.50 -38.65 18.80
N ARG A 19 -3.88 -37.75 19.57
CA ARG A 19 -4.41 -37.29 20.86
C ARG A 19 -4.65 -35.78 20.84
N PHE A 20 -5.75 -35.36 21.48
CA PHE A 20 -6.12 -33.95 21.61
C PHE A 20 -5.88 -33.50 23.04
N GLU A 21 -4.87 -32.64 23.23
CA GLU A 21 -4.48 -32.10 24.53
C GLU A 21 -4.28 -30.59 24.47
N ASN A 22 -4.63 -29.88 25.53
CA ASN A 22 -4.36 -28.45 25.62
C ASN A 22 -2.89 -28.19 25.99
N GLN A 23 -2.01 -28.26 25.03
CA GLN A 23 -0.59 -28.04 25.20
C GLN A 23 -0.16 -26.55 25.07
N ARG A 24 -1.12 -25.65 24.90
CA ARG A 24 -0.87 -24.20 24.67
C ARG A 24 0.04 -23.95 23.46
N LEU A 25 -0.17 -24.72 22.40
CA LEU A 25 0.55 -24.59 21.15
C LEU A 25 0.02 -23.40 20.37
N THR A 26 0.91 -22.73 19.68
CA THR A 26 0.59 -21.65 18.73
C THR A 26 1.19 -21.95 17.36
N SER A 27 0.47 -21.63 16.30
CA SER A 27 0.98 -21.65 14.93
C SER A 27 1.62 -20.33 14.51
N PHE A 28 1.60 -19.31 15.37
CA PHE A 28 1.97 -17.94 15.07
C PHE A 28 2.95 -17.36 16.10
N ALA A 29 3.90 -18.18 16.57
CA ALA A 29 4.88 -17.76 17.58
C ALA A 29 5.63 -16.49 17.19
N GLY A 30 5.89 -16.29 15.89
CA GLY A 30 6.57 -15.10 15.38
C GLY A 30 5.79 -13.80 15.47
N LEU A 31 4.49 -13.81 15.79
CA LEU A 31 3.75 -12.58 16.09
C LEU A 31 4.34 -11.81 17.28
N ILE A 32 5.23 -12.42 18.06
CA ILE A 32 5.94 -11.75 19.16
C ILE A 32 6.71 -10.52 18.69
N VAL A 33 7.17 -10.45 17.42
CA VAL A 33 7.85 -9.28 16.85
C VAL A 33 6.91 -8.07 16.77
N PHE A 34 5.62 -8.30 16.53
CA PHE A 34 4.62 -7.24 16.56
C PHE A 34 4.24 -6.82 17.99
N GLN A 35 4.43 -7.66 19.00
CA GLN A 35 4.11 -7.30 20.38
C GLN A 35 4.97 -6.12 20.85
N GLY A 36 6.28 -6.11 20.54
CA GLY A 36 7.18 -4.99 20.83
C GLY A 36 6.73 -3.70 20.10
N LEU A 37 6.49 -3.81 18.78
CA LEU A 37 6.03 -2.69 17.98
C LEU A 37 4.68 -2.12 18.47
N PHE A 38 3.71 -2.97 18.83
CA PHE A 38 2.40 -2.54 19.30
C PHE A 38 2.48 -1.84 20.66
N LYS A 39 3.38 -2.30 21.55
CA LYS A 39 3.64 -1.65 22.83
C LYS A 39 4.26 -0.27 22.62
N GLU A 40 5.31 -0.16 21.82
CA GLU A 40 6.00 1.11 21.56
C GLU A 40 5.12 2.14 20.87
N LEU A 41 4.30 1.73 19.90
CA LEU A 41 3.33 2.59 19.24
C LEU A 41 2.09 2.90 20.10
N ALA A 42 1.93 2.25 21.25
CA ALA A 42 0.73 2.31 22.09
C ALA A 42 -0.56 2.08 21.28
N ILE A 43 -0.52 1.10 20.34
CA ILE A 43 -1.57 0.94 19.32
C ILE A 43 -2.96 0.74 19.93
N LYS A 44 -3.07 -0.06 21.00
CA LYS A 44 -4.34 -0.34 21.67
C LYS A 44 -4.97 0.93 22.23
N GLN A 45 -4.18 1.75 22.93
CA GLN A 45 -4.63 3.02 23.50
C GLN A 45 -5.01 4.03 22.41
N LYS A 46 -4.18 4.17 21.37
CA LYS A 46 -4.46 5.10 20.27
C LYS A 46 -5.70 4.68 19.48
N LEU A 47 -5.91 3.38 19.26
CA LEU A 47 -7.16 2.88 18.67
C LEU A 47 -8.35 3.11 19.59
N GLN A 48 -8.22 2.93 20.92
CA GLN A 48 -9.28 3.21 21.86
C GLN A 48 -9.75 4.66 21.77
N ASN A 49 -8.84 5.61 21.65
CA ASN A 49 -9.15 7.02 21.47
C ASN A 49 -9.95 7.32 20.19
N CYS A 50 -9.75 6.51 19.12
CA CYS A 50 -10.53 6.67 17.87
C CYS A 50 -12.03 6.36 18.07
N PHE A 51 -12.39 5.58 19.08
CA PHE A 51 -13.75 5.14 19.35
C PHE A 51 -14.31 5.68 20.67
N SER A 52 -13.64 6.63 21.33
CA SER A 52 -13.99 7.12 22.67
C SER A 52 -15.36 7.76 22.77
N HIS A 53 -15.90 8.26 21.66
CA HIS A 53 -17.22 8.89 21.58
C HIS A 53 -18.37 7.87 21.42
N LEU A 54 -18.05 6.61 21.13
CA LEU A 54 -19.05 5.55 20.97
C LEU A 54 -19.32 4.85 22.31
N LYS A 55 -20.55 4.41 22.50
CA LYS A 55 -20.90 3.55 23.64
C LYS A 55 -20.01 2.33 23.70
N VAL A 56 -19.37 2.09 24.83
CA VAL A 56 -18.50 0.93 25.03
C VAL A 56 -19.35 -0.33 25.06
N SER A 57 -19.01 -1.31 24.22
CA SER A 57 -19.56 -2.66 24.31
C SER A 57 -19.07 -3.32 25.60
N PRO A 58 -19.94 -3.95 26.40
CA PRO A 58 -19.54 -4.55 27.66
C PRO A 58 -18.56 -5.72 27.52
N ILE A 59 -18.46 -6.32 26.33
CA ILE A 59 -17.64 -7.52 26.09
C ILE A 59 -16.41 -7.20 25.25
N PHE A 60 -16.60 -6.57 24.08
CA PHE A 60 -15.53 -6.24 23.15
C PHE A 60 -15.65 -4.79 22.69
N GLY A 61 -14.70 -3.95 23.06
CA GLY A 61 -14.62 -2.58 22.58
C GLY A 61 -14.32 -2.49 21.10
N ASN A 62 -14.80 -1.45 20.40
CA ASN A 62 -14.57 -1.26 18.96
C ASN A 62 -13.09 -1.20 18.60
N HIS A 63 -12.24 -0.66 19.47
CA HIS A 63 -10.78 -0.66 19.28
C HIS A 63 -10.18 -2.07 19.23
N LEU A 64 -10.73 -3.00 20.01
CA LEU A 64 -10.32 -4.39 19.99
C LEU A 64 -10.74 -5.07 18.69
N ILE A 65 -11.93 -4.77 18.17
CA ILE A 65 -12.39 -5.25 16.85
C ILE A 65 -11.44 -4.75 15.75
N ALA A 66 -11.09 -3.47 15.77
CA ALA A 66 -10.12 -2.91 14.80
C ALA A 66 -8.75 -3.59 14.91
N LEU A 67 -8.25 -3.83 16.14
CA LEU A 67 -7.00 -4.53 16.38
C LEU A 67 -7.07 -6.01 15.93
N CYS A 68 -8.18 -6.69 16.16
CA CYS A 68 -8.43 -8.04 15.63
C CYS A 68 -8.36 -8.07 14.10
N LEU A 69 -8.97 -7.10 13.41
CA LEU A 69 -8.89 -6.99 11.96
C LEU A 69 -7.46 -6.75 11.48
N ILE A 70 -6.69 -5.90 12.13
CA ILE A 70 -5.27 -5.68 11.80
C ILE A 70 -4.49 -6.99 11.92
N VAL A 71 -4.63 -7.73 13.03
CA VAL A 71 -3.96 -9.02 13.23
C VAL A 71 -4.42 -10.06 12.21
N HIS A 72 -5.73 -10.12 11.93
CA HIS A 72 -6.31 -10.98 10.89
C HIS A 72 -5.62 -10.79 9.53
N LEU A 73 -5.40 -9.52 9.15
CA LEU A 73 -4.78 -9.15 7.90
C LEU A 73 -3.26 -9.36 7.90
N LEU A 74 -2.59 -9.15 9.03
CA LEU A 74 -1.17 -9.53 9.21
C LEU A 74 -0.97 -11.03 9.03
N LEU A 75 -1.89 -11.85 9.51
CA LEU A 75 -1.89 -13.31 9.31
C LEU A 75 -2.24 -13.74 7.88
N GLY A 76 -2.78 -12.84 7.05
CA GLY A 76 -3.07 -13.09 5.63
C GLY A 76 -4.47 -13.59 5.33
N TYR A 77 -5.32 -13.64 6.32
CA TYR A 77 -6.70 -14.07 6.14
C TYR A 77 -7.56 -12.98 5.47
N ARG A 78 -8.50 -13.38 4.63
CA ARG A 78 -9.34 -12.46 3.85
C ARG A 78 -10.75 -12.32 4.39
N LYS A 79 -11.41 -13.45 4.62
CA LYS A 79 -12.82 -13.48 5.00
C LYS A 79 -12.95 -13.43 6.51
N LEU A 80 -13.90 -12.67 7.04
CA LEU A 80 -14.11 -12.60 8.49
C LEU A 80 -14.27 -13.98 9.13
N ARG A 81 -14.91 -14.95 8.44
CA ARG A 81 -15.05 -16.33 8.93
C ARG A 81 -13.71 -17.05 9.13
N ASP A 82 -12.66 -16.62 8.46
CA ASP A 82 -11.35 -17.27 8.59
C ASP A 82 -10.74 -17.01 9.99
N MET A 83 -11.36 -16.15 10.82
CA MET A 83 -11.03 -15.99 12.24
C MET A 83 -11.20 -17.27 13.03
N ASP A 84 -12.06 -18.17 12.60
CA ASP A 84 -12.29 -19.48 13.23
C ASP A 84 -11.03 -20.36 13.19
N TYR A 85 -10.13 -20.19 12.20
CA TYR A 85 -8.88 -20.96 12.10
C TYR A 85 -7.87 -20.69 13.20
N TYR A 86 -7.95 -19.53 13.85
CA TYR A 86 -7.01 -19.14 14.90
C TYR A 86 -7.70 -18.65 16.17
N ARG A 87 -9.00 -18.90 16.32
CA ARG A 87 -9.82 -18.44 17.45
C ARG A 87 -9.19 -18.78 18.79
N ASP A 88 -8.60 -19.97 18.92
CA ASP A 88 -8.06 -20.48 20.17
C ASP A 88 -6.54 -20.33 20.29
N ASP A 89 -5.88 -19.75 19.30
CA ASP A 89 -4.43 -19.58 19.32
C ASP A 89 -3.96 -18.68 20.47
N PRO A 90 -3.09 -19.16 21.37
CA PRO A 90 -2.68 -18.43 22.56
C PRO A 90 -1.80 -17.21 22.25
N MET A 91 -1.03 -17.22 21.15
CA MET A 91 -0.21 -16.06 20.77
C MET A 91 -1.09 -14.92 20.24
N VAL A 92 -2.11 -15.24 19.44
CA VAL A 92 -3.08 -14.24 18.94
C VAL A 92 -3.84 -13.62 20.12
N LYS A 93 -4.36 -14.44 21.04
CA LYS A 93 -5.04 -13.96 22.26
C LYS A 93 -4.13 -13.03 23.07
N ARG A 94 -2.85 -13.41 23.23
CA ARG A 94 -1.86 -12.63 23.96
C ARG A 94 -1.58 -11.28 23.29
N LEU A 95 -1.33 -11.27 21.99
CA LEU A 95 -1.07 -10.03 21.24
C LEU A 95 -2.23 -9.02 21.35
N LEU A 96 -3.47 -9.54 21.33
CA LEU A 96 -4.67 -8.74 21.48
C LEU A 96 -4.96 -8.37 22.95
N GLY A 97 -4.35 -9.06 23.92
CA GLY A 97 -4.60 -8.87 25.36
C GLY A 97 -5.98 -9.33 25.77
N VAL A 98 -6.43 -10.49 25.29
CA VAL A 98 -7.76 -11.07 25.56
C VAL A 98 -7.69 -12.55 25.93
N THR A 99 -8.68 -13.04 26.67
CA THR A 99 -8.81 -14.48 26.99
C THR A 99 -9.55 -15.25 25.93
N ARG A 100 -10.43 -14.58 25.17
CA ARG A 100 -11.16 -15.14 24.01
C ARG A 100 -11.28 -14.12 22.90
N LEU A 101 -11.34 -14.56 21.64
CA LEU A 101 -11.62 -13.70 20.50
C LEU A 101 -13.14 -13.47 20.32
N PRO A 102 -13.51 -12.33 19.69
CA PRO A 102 -14.91 -12.12 19.30
C PRO A 102 -15.32 -13.09 18.20
N ASP A 103 -16.57 -13.51 18.22
CA ASP A 103 -17.15 -14.29 17.12
C ASP A 103 -17.27 -13.47 15.85
N VAL A 104 -17.26 -14.14 14.69
CA VAL A 104 -17.42 -13.50 13.37
C VAL A 104 -18.64 -12.61 13.30
N SER A 105 -19.76 -13.06 13.88
CA SER A 105 -21.02 -12.28 13.96
C SER A 105 -20.86 -11.01 14.79
N THR A 106 -20.09 -11.06 15.88
CA THR A 106 -19.78 -9.89 16.72
C THR A 106 -18.93 -8.89 15.96
N VAL A 107 -17.88 -9.37 15.27
CA VAL A 107 -17.03 -8.50 14.40
C VAL A 107 -17.87 -7.85 13.31
N SER A 108 -18.67 -8.60 12.58
CA SER A 108 -19.52 -8.09 11.50
C SER A 108 -20.53 -7.05 11.99
N ARG A 109 -21.17 -7.29 13.14
CA ARG A 109 -22.10 -6.32 13.76
C ARG A 109 -21.41 -5.06 14.23
N ALA A 110 -20.23 -5.19 14.85
CA ALA A 110 -19.43 -4.03 15.26
C ALA A 110 -19.03 -3.18 14.05
N MET A 111 -18.51 -3.80 12.99
CA MET A 111 -18.18 -3.10 11.74
C MET A 111 -19.39 -2.38 11.13
N ALA A 112 -20.58 -2.98 11.18
CA ALA A 112 -21.80 -2.35 10.67
C ALA A 112 -22.29 -1.14 11.48
N ARG A 113 -21.81 -0.98 12.72
CA ARG A 113 -22.17 0.12 13.63
C ARG A 113 -21.13 1.23 13.70
N VAL A 114 -19.96 1.05 13.11
CA VAL A 114 -18.93 2.09 13.06
C VAL A 114 -19.45 3.31 12.30
N ASP A 115 -19.19 4.48 12.82
CA ASP A 115 -19.54 5.77 12.22
C ASP A 115 -18.38 6.38 11.41
N GLN A 116 -18.66 7.46 10.70
CA GLN A 116 -17.67 8.15 9.88
C GLN A 116 -16.60 8.86 10.72
N ASP A 117 -16.94 9.33 11.93
CA ASP A 117 -15.99 9.98 12.82
C ASP A 117 -14.90 9.00 13.30
N SER A 118 -15.29 7.78 13.66
CA SER A 118 -14.33 6.72 13.99
C SER A 118 -13.39 6.39 12.82
N VAL A 119 -13.95 6.29 11.62
CA VAL A 119 -13.13 6.03 10.40
C VAL A 119 -12.14 7.17 10.17
N GLU A 120 -12.58 8.43 10.28
CA GLU A 120 -11.70 9.59 10.11
C GLU A 120 -10.61 9.66 11.19
N LYS A 121 -10.94 9.35 12.45
CA LYS A 121 -9.95 9.30 13.54
C LYS A 121 -8.88 8.21 13.31
N ILE A 122 -9.26 7.04 12.79
CA ILE A 122 -8.29 5.99 12.40
C ILE A 122 -7.43 6.46 11.22
N ARG A 123 -8.02 7.13 10.25
CA ARG A 123 -7.33 7.72 9.12
C ARG A 123 -6.32 8.78 9.58
N GLN A 124 -6.70 9.64 10.54
CA GLN A 124 -5.79 10.61 11.18
C GLN A 124 -4.65 9.92 11.92
N LEU A 125 -4.94 8.84 12.65
CA LEU A 125 -3.92 8.04 13.33
C LEU A 125 -2.91 7.46 12.34
N CYS A 126 -3.38 6.91 11.21
CA CYS A 126 -2.53 6.39 10.15
C CYS A 126 -1.58 7.47 9.60
N ARG A 127 -2.12 8.65 9.23
CA ARG A 127 -1.34 9.79 8.75
C ARG A 127 -0.28 10.23 9.77
N ARG A 128 -0.63 10.32 11.04
CA ARG A 128 0.28 10.70 12.11
C ARG A 128 1.47 9.76 12.21
N TRP A 129 1.25 8.45 12.20
CA TRP A 129 2.34 7.47 12.24
C TRP A 129 3.27 7.55 11.03
N VAL A 130 2.71 7.80 9.86
CA VAL A 130 3.54 8.01 8.66
C VAL A 130 4.36 9.30 8.78
N LEU A 131 3.78 10.40 9.26
CA LEU A 131 4.50 11.66 9.47
C LEU A 131 5.61 11.52 10.53
N GLU A 132 5.33 10.88 11.68
CA GLU A 132 6.32 10.57 12.71
C GLU A 132 7.50 9.74 12.15
N ARG A 133 7.21 8.80 11.24
CA ARG A 133 8.26 8.03 10.55
C ARG A 133 9.05 8.91 9.59
N LEU A 134 8.39 9.72 8.79
CA LEU A 134 9.05 10.61 7.82
C LEU A 134 9.98 11.62 8.50
N GLU A 135 9.57 12.20 9.60
CA GLU A 135 10.39 13.11 10.41
C GLU A 135 11.70 12.44 10.86
N ARG A 136 11.61 11.21 11.38
CA ARG A 136 12.79 10.42 11.80
C ARG A 136 13.70 10.00 10.63
N THR A 137 13.22 10.04 9.39
CA THR A 137 14.02 9.60 8.24
C THR A 137 15.06 10.63 7.80
N GLY A 138 14.87 11.91 8.08
CA GLY A 138 15.72 13.00 7.61
C GLY A 138 15.78 13.11 6.07
N ILE A 139 14.73 12.68 5.37
CA ILE A 139 14.65 12.75 3.90
C ILE A 139 14.37 14.20 3.50
N SER A 140 15.23 14.80 2.68
CA SER A 140 15.09 16.19 2.21
C SER A 140 14.14 16.38 1.03
N ARG A 141 13.83 15.30 0.29
CA ARG A 141 12.91 15.31 -0.87
C ARG A 141 11.92 14.15 -0.75
N LEU A 142 10.64 14.44 -0.69
CA LEU A 142 9.57 13.46 -0.50
C LEU A 142 8.69 13.39 -1.73
N THR A 143 8.49 12.20 -2.26
CA THR A 143 7.69 11.97 -3.45
C THR A 143 6.37 11.28 -3.09
N LEU A 144 5.28 11.91 -3.48
CA LEU A 144 3.93 11.41 -3.34
C LEU A 144 3.42 10.89 -4.68
N ASP A 145 2.94 9.67 -4.67
CA ASP A 145 2.25 9.06 -5.80
C ASP A 145 0.75 9.01 -5.53
N PHE A 146 -0.03 9.56 -6.47
CA PHE A 146 -1.49 9.53 -6.41
C PHE A 146 -2.03 8.61 -7.50
N ASP A 147 -2.92 7.70 -7.12
CA ASP A 147 -3.59 6.80 -8.08
C ASP A 147 -4.90 6.25 -7.51
N GLY A 148 -5.81 5.87 -8.40
CA GLY A 148 -7.08 5.24 -8.07
C GLY A 148 -7.01 3.71 -8.16
N VAL A 149 -7.74 3.01 -7.30
CA VAL A 149 -7.74 1.53 -7.28
C VAL A 149 -9.17 0.99 -7.25
N VAL A 150 -9.54 0.15 -8.21
CA VAL A 150 -10.88 -0.47 -8.27
C VAL A 150 -10.99 -1.63 -7.28
N PHE A 151 -12.05 -1.61 -6.45
CA PHE A 151 -12.46 -2.73 -5.58
C PHE A 151 -13.82 -3.25 -6.03
N SER A 152 -13.81 -4.39 -6.72
CA SER A 152 -15.03 -4.99 -7.29
C SER A 152 -15.79 -5.82 -6.28
N THR A 153 -17.12 -5.80 -6.34
CA THR A 153 -17.98 -6.72 -5.60
C THR A 153 -19.01 -7.38 -6.52
N GLN A 154 -19.31 -8.62 -6.25
CA GLN A 154 -20.43 -9.34 -6.90
C GLN A 154 -21.73 -9.16 -6.12
N GLY A 155 -21.67 -8.68 -4.88
CA GLY A 155 -22.83 -8.50 -4.01
C GLY A 155 -23.68 -7.29 -4.39
N ARG A 156 -24.97 -7.49 -4.61
CA ARG A 156 -25.96 -6.40 -4.68
C ARG A 156 -26.20 -5.83 -3.27
N GLY A 157 -26.50 -4.54 -3.14
CA GLY A 157 -26.83 -3.92 -1.85
C GLY A 157 -25.63 -3.58 -0.97
N ARG A 158 -24.42 -3.46 -1.51
CA ARG A 158 -23.27 -2.87 -0.81
C ARG A 158 -23.37 -1.35 -0.89
N GLU A 159 -23.53 -0.68 0.26
CA GLU A 159 -23.67 0.76 0.37
C GLU A 159 -22.49 1.50 -0.25
N GLY A 160 -22.76 2.58 -1.02
CA GLY A 160 -21.74 3.39 -1.67
C GLY A 160 -21.04 2.75 -2.86
N THR A 161 -21.39 1.51 -3.28
CA THR A 161 -20.87 0.94 -4.52
C THR A 161 -21.66 1.38 -5.72
N ALA A 162 -21.00 1.58 -6.85
CA ALA A 162 -21.62 1.92 -8.12
C ALA A 162 -21.02 1.15 -9.30
N VAL A 163 -21.78 1.00 -10.37
CA VAL A 163 -21.28 0.54 -11.67
C VAL A 163 -20.59 1.71 -12.35
N GLY A 164 -19.35 1.52 -12.82
CA GLY A 164 -18.59 2.62 -13.44
C GLY A 164 -17.30 2.14 -14.10
N PHE A 165 -16.17 2.73 -13.76
CA PHE A 165 -14.88 2.62 -14.45
C PHE A 165 -14.13 1.26 -14.28
N ASN A 166 -14.83 0.19 -13.99
CA ASN A 166 -14.22 -1.14 -13.83
C ASN A 166 -13.96 -1.80 -15.19
N ARG A 167 -12.81 -1.54 -15.79
CA ARG A 167 -12.41 -2.10 -17.10
C ARG A 167 -12.28 -3.63 -17.09
N LYS A 168 -11.85 -4.22 -15.95
CA LYS A 168 -11.63 -5.69 -15.83
C LYS A 168 -12.91 -6.48 -15.66
N LYS A 169 -13.95 -5.88 -15.07
CA LYS A 169 -15.25 -6.51 -14.82
C LYS A 169 -16.36 -5.54 -15.17
N LYS A 170 -16.62 -5.40 -16.47
CA LYS A 170 -17.67 -4.50 -17.00
C LYS A 170 -19.01 -4.83 -16.34
N GLY A 171 -19.75 -3.82 -15.91
CA GLY A 171 -21.05 -3.97 -15.25
C GLY A 171 -21.00 -4.34 -13.76
N ALA A 172 -19.83 -4.69 -13.21
CA ALA A 172 -19.72 -4.97 -11.79
C ALA A 172 -19.74 -3.68 -10.95
N ARG A 173 -20.46 -3.75 -9.82
CA ARG A 173 -20.41 -2.68 -8.82
C ARG A 173 -19.04 -2.66 -8.14
N SER A 174 -18.55 -1.45 -7.84
CA SER A 174 -17.23 -1.28 -7.24
C SER A 174 -17.16 -0.02 -6.39
N TYR A 175 -16.14 0.05 -5.55
CA TYR A 175 -15.56 1.30 -5.06
C TYR A 175 -14.36 1.69 -5.93
N TYR A 176 -14.02 2.96 -5.94
CA TYR A 176 -12.84 3.49 -6.61
C TYR A 176 -12.10 4.50 -5.73
N PRO A 177 -11.52 4.03 -4.59
CA PRO A 177 -10.76 4.90 -3.72
C PRO A 177 -9.52 5.46 -4.40
N LEU A 178 -9.17 6.70 -4.05
CA LEU A 178 -7.97 7.41 -4.44
C LEU A 178 -6.96 7.35 -3.29
N PHE A 179 -5.73 6.97 -3.59
CA PHE A 179 -4.65 6.80 -2.62
C PHE A 179 -3.56 7.86 -2.79
N CYS A 180 -2.96 8.25 -1.68
CA CYS A 180 -1.69 8.94 -1.61
C CYS A 180 -0.67 8.01 -0.96
N THR A 181 0.43 7.69 -1.66
CA THR A 181 1.50 6.83 -1.16
C THR A 181 2.83 7.55 -1.14
N ILE A 182 3.70 7.18 -0.20
CA ILE A 182 5.04 7.73 -0.05
C ILE A 182 6.04 6.81 -0.75
N ALA A 183 6.67 7.29 -1.80
CA ALA A 183 7.58 6.48 -2.61
C ALA A 183 8.79 5.95 -1.83
N GLN A 184 9.37 6.75 -0.93
CA GLN A 184 10.60 6.41 -0.20
C GLN A 184 10.41 5.39 0.92
N THR A 185 9.22 5.35 1.54
CA THR A 185 8.91 4.41 2.64
C THR A 185 7.96 3.28 2.20
N GLY A 186 7.37 3.37 1.00
CA GLY A 186 6.39 2.39 0.54
C GLY A 186 5.16 2.30 1.44
N GLN A 187 4.83 3.36 2.17
CA GLN A 187 3.65 3.45 3.04
C GLN A 187 2.50 4.17 2.33
N VAL A 188 1.28 3.82 2.70
CA VAL A 188 0.08 4.57 2.34
C VAL A 188 -0.07 5.72 3.33
N PHE A 189 -0.03 6.96 2.84
CA PHE A 189 -0.20 8.16 3.67
C PHE A 189 -1.68 8.42 3.94
N ASP A 190 -2.50 8.37 2.88
CA ASP A 190 -3.92 8.68 2.99
C ASP A 190 -4.75 8.00 1.91
N VAL A 191 -6.06 7.90 2.12
CA VAL A 191 -7.02 7.34 1.17
C VAL A 191 -8.32 8.14 1.17
N HIS A 192 -8.84 8.44 -0.01
CA HIS A 192 -10.16 9.02 -0.21
C HIS A 192 -11.09 7.98 -0.83
N HIS A 193 -12.02 7.48 0.00
CA HIS A 193 -12.94 6.41 -0.42
C HIS A 193 -14.06 6.97 -1.31
N ARG A 194 -14.25 6.39 -2.51
CA ARG A 194 -15.21 6.88 -3.52
C ARG A 194 -16.00 5.74 -4.15
N PRO A 195 -17.23 5.99 -4.63
CA PRO A 195 -17.98 5.05 -5.46
C PRO A 195 -17.25 4.72 -6.77
N GLY A 196 -17.60 3.59 -7.39
CA GLY A 196 -16.97 3.10 -8.61
C GLY A 196 -17.26 3.92 -9.89
N ASN A 197 -18.24 4.81 -9.86
CA ASN A 197 -18.63 5.68 -10.98
C ASN A 197 -18.03 7.10 -10.90
N VAL A 198 -17.15 7.36 -9.93
CA VAL A 198 -16.49 8.67 -9.79
C VAL A 198 -15.24 8.69 -10.64
N HIS A 199 -15.12 9.68 -11.54
CA HIS A 199 -13.91 9.90 -12.33
C HIS A 199 -12.74 10.37 -11.43
N ASP A 200 -11.50 10.08 -11.83
CA ASP A 200 -10.31 10.42 -11.02
C ASP A 200 -10.19 11.90 -10.69
N SER A 201 -10.58 12.78 -11.60
CA SER A 201 -10.57 14.24 -11.39
C SER A 201 -11.55 14.71 -10.29
N ASN A 202 -12.65 13.99 -10.06
CA ASN A 202 -13.69 14.42 -9.12
C ASN A 202 -13.23 14.23 -7.67
N GLY A 203 -13.15 15.34 -6.92
CA GLY A 203 -12.67 15.37 -5.54
C GLY A 203 -11.16 15.20 -5.39
N ALA A 204 -10.43 14.94 -6.47
CA ALA A 204 -8.98 14.71 -6.43
C ALA A 204 -8.22 15.95 -5.98
N LYS A 205 -8.58 17.14 -6.50
CA LYS A 205 -7.93 18.41 -6.13
C LYS A 205 -7.93 18.64 -4.62
N GLY A 206 -9.10 18.56 -3.98
CA GLY A 206 -9.21 18.74 -2.53
C GLY A 206 -8.45 17.70 -1.74
N PHE A 207 -8.44 16.44 -2.17
CA PHE A 207 -7.68 15.38 -1.54
C PHE A 207 -6.16 15.58 -1.66
N VAL A 208 -5.67 15.92 -2.87
CA VAL A 208 -4.25 16.20 -3.12
C VAL A 208 -3.80 17.41 -2.29
N LEU A 209 -4.56 18.52 -2.33
CA LEU A 209 -4.29 19.71 -1.53
C LEU A 209 -4.16 19.36 -0.04
N ALA A 210 -5.14 18.65 0.50
CA ALA A 210 -5.14 18.27 1.92
C ALA A 210 -3.95 17.38 2.30
N CYS A 211 -3.50 16.48 1.43
CA CYS A 211 -2.30 15.69 1.67
C CYS A 211 -1.03 16.55 1.67
N LEU A 212 -0.88 17.43 0.68
CA LEU A 212 0.27 18.32 0.54
C LEU A 212 0.40 19.30 1.71
N GLU A 213 -0.71 19.94 2.11
CA GLU A 213 -0.74 20.88 3.22
C GLU A 213 -0.36 20.21 4.56
N ARG A 214 -0.91 19.03 4.84
CA ARG A 214 -0.58 18.29 6.07
C ARG A 214 0.89 17.91 6.14
N ILE A 215 1.46 17.44 5.02
CA ILE A 215 2.89 17.08 4.98
C ILE A 215 3.75 18.31 5.09
N ARG A 216 3.43 19.40 4.40
CA ARG A 216 4.18 20.67 4.47
C ARG A 216 4.13 21.27 5.88
N GLN A 217 2.99 21.19 6.55
CA GLN A 217 2.82 21.67 7.92
C GLN A 217 3.69 20.87 8.91
N ALA A 218 3.77 19.55 8.74
CA ALA A 218 4.58 18.68 9.59
C ALA A 218 6.08 18.72 9.24
N LEU A 219 6.42 18.90 7.95
CA LEU A 219 7.77 18.81 7.41
C LEU A 219 8.08 20.03 6.51
N PRO A 220 8.18 21.24 7.07
CA PRO A 220 8.24 22.48 6.27
C PRO A 220 9.51 22.63 5.41
N TYR A 221 10.58 21.94 5.75
CA TYR A 221 11.89 21.97 5.06
C TYR A 221 12.05 20.89 3.99
N VAL A 222 11.05 20.03 3.79
CA VAL A 222 11.11 18.97 2.79
C VAL A 222 10.61 19.47 1.44
N THR A 223 11.39 19.26 0.39
CA THR A 223 10.92 19.47 -0.98
C THR A 223 9.91 18.41 -1.36
N LEU A 224 8.68 18.83 -1.65
CA LEU A 224 7.61 17.91 -2.07
C LEU A 224 7.64 17.70 -3.59
N GLU A 225 7.51 16.45 -3.99
CA GLU A 225 7.45 16.02 -5.38
C GLU A 225 6.20 15.15 -5.59
N VAL A 226 5.54 15.30 -6.75
CA VAL A 226 4.30 14.57 -7.06
C VAL A 226 4.40 13.85 -8.39
N ARG A 227 3.88 12.62 -8.46
CA ARG A 227 3.70 11.87 -9.70
C ARG A 227 2.25 11.42 -9.84
N MET A 228 1.67 11.67 -11.02
CA MET A 228 0.29 11.29 -11.32
C MET A 228 0.17 10.73 -12.73
N ASP A 229 -0.89 9.98 -12.97
CA ASP A 229 -1.24 9.51 -14.31
C ASP A 229 -2.04 10.55 -15.11
N SER A 230 -2.47 10.17 -16.31
CA SER A 230 -3.20 11.05 -17.23
C SER A 230 -4.63 11.38 -16.78
N ALA A 231 -5.18 10.66 -15.83
CA ALA A 231 -6.51 10.93 -15.31
C ALA A 231 -6.58 12.21 -14.46
N PHE A 232 -5.42 12.64 -13.93
CA PHE A 232 -5.29 13.89 -13.16
C PHE A 232 -4.92 15.12 -14.01
N PHE A 233 -4.73 14.95 -15.32
CA PHE A 233 -4.33 16.05 -16.20
C PHE A 233 -5.45 17.06 -16.38
N SER A 234 -5.36 18.18 -15.67
CA SER A 234 -6.27 19.32 -15.75
C SER A 234 -5.56 20.62 -15.40
N ASP A 235 -6.09 21.76 -15.88
CA ASP A 235 -5.56 23.09 -15.54
C ASP A 235 -5.54 23.33 -14.02
N GLU A 236 -6.64 22.95 -13.38
CA GLU A 236 -6.78 23.08 -11.94
C GLU A 236 -5.74 22.31 -11.15
N MET A 237 -5.41 21.06 -11.56
CA MET A 237 -4.45 20.23 -10.85
C MET A 237 -3.02 20.73 -11.09
N VAL A 238 -2.66 20.96 -12.33
CA VAL A 238 -1.33 21.44 -12.71
C VAL A 238 -1.06 22.83 -12.12
N GLY A 239 -2.06 23.73 -12.21
CA GLY A 239 -1.99 25.07 -11.62
C GLY A 239 -1.87 25.05 -10.11
N LEU A 240 -2.61 24.16 -9.40
CA LEU A 240 -2.51 23.96 -7.95
C LEU A 240 -1.08 23.57 -7.55
N LEU A 241 -0.52 22.54 -8.19
CA LEU A 241 0.83 22.06 -7.87
C LEU A 241 1.90 23.13 -8.10
N ASP A 242 1.79 23.88 -9.19
CA ASP A 242 2.72 24.94 -9.54
C ASP A 242 2.65 26.12 -8.56
N GLN A 243 1.43 26.58 -8.27
CA GLN A 243 1.18 27.67 -7.30
C GLN A 243 1.68 27.34 -5.89
N MET A 244 1.56 26.05 -5.50
CA MET A 244 2.12 25.57 -4.23
C MET A 244 3.64 25.37 -4.27
N GLY A 245 4.32 25.57 -5.41
CA GLY A 245 5.75 25.29 -5.54
C GLY A 245 6.11 23.81 -5.41
N ILE A 246 5.17 22.91 -5.77
CA ILE A 246 5.38 21.47 -5.77
C ILE A 246 6.03 21.06 -7.09
N GLU A 247 7.12 20.31 -7.02
CA GLU A 247 7.70 19.72 -8.23
C GLU A 247 6.86 18.51 -8.70
N PHE A 248 6.51 18.46 -9.97
CA PHE A 248 5.62 17.39 -10.44
C PHE A 248 5.99 16.80 -11.80
N THR A 249 5.47 15.59 -12.06
CA THR A 249 5.32 15.00 -13.39
C THR A 249 3.94 14.35 -13.50
N LEU A 250 3.20 14.68 -14.58
CA LEU A 250 1.93 14.06 -14.89
C LEU A 250 1.98 13.50 -16.32
N SER A 251 1.40 12.30 -16.50
CA SER A 251 1.12 11.80 -17.86
C SER A 251 0.03 12.65 -18.52
N VAL A 252 0.15 12.87 -19.82
CA VAL A 252 -0.79 13.66 -20.62
C VAL A 252 -1.58 12.73 -21.55
N PRO A 253 -2.91 12.79 -21.58
CA PRO A 253 -3.74 12.04 -22.53
C PRO A 253 -3.65 12.71 -23.91
N PHE A 254 -2.45 12.68 -24.52
CA PHE A 254 -2.12 13.46 -25.71
C PHE A 254 -2.97 13.09 -26.93
N GLU A 255 -3.53 11.89 -26.96
CA GLU A 255 -4.45 11.41 -28.00
C GLU A 255 -5.70 12.29 -28.13
N ARG A 256 -6.08 12.97 -27.06
CA ARG A 256 -7.21 13.91 -27.01
C ARG A 256 -6.89 15.30 -27.58
N PHE A 257 -5.62 15.57 -27.91
CA PHE A 257 -5.16 16.89 -28.35
C PHE A 257 -4.54 16.80 -29.74
N ALA A 258 -5.26 17.28 -30.76
CA ALA A 258 -4.79 17.30 -32.16
C ALA A 258 -3.44 18.03 -32.31
N GLU A 259 -3.24 19.12 -31.55
CA GLU A 259 -1.99 19.89 -31.57
C GLU A 259 -0.79 19.08 -31.09
N LEU A 260 -0.95 18.25 -30.04
CA LEU A 260 0.14 17.40 -29.54
C LEU A 260 0.48 16.27 -30.52
N LYS A 261 -0.53 15.71 -31.19
CA LYS A 261 -0.33 14.73 -32.27
C LYS A 261 0.45 15.36 -33.43
N GLY A 262 0.03 16.55 -33.89
CA GLY A 262 0.74 17.30 -34.94
C GLY A 262 2.20 17.59 -34.59
N LEU A 263 2.50 17.95 -33.32
CA LEU A 263 3.87 18.12 -32.86
C LEU A 263 4.70 16.83 -32.92
N ILE A 264 4.09 15.68 -32.68
CA ILE A 264 4.75 14.36 -32.81
C ILE A 264 5.01 14.04 -34.27
N GLU A 265 4.00 14.21 -35.15
CA GLU A 265 4.05 13.87 -36.59
C GLU A 265 5.04 14.76 -37.36
N GLN A 266 5.03 16.07 -37.08
CA GLN A 266 5.90 17.04 -37.74
C GLN A 266 7.34 16.99 -37.23
N ARG A 267 7.61 16.28 -36.13
CA ARG A 267 8.93 16.27 -35.50
C ARG A 267 9.92 15.41 -36.24
N GLN A 268 10.84 16.03 -36.96
CA GLN A 268 11.91 15.34 -37.69
C GLN A 268 13.08 14.95 -36.76
N ARG A 269 13.49 15.83 -35.85
CA ARG A 269 14.66 15.60 -34.99
C ARG A 269 14.29 15.21 -33.58
N TRP A 270 14.53 13.94 -33.23
CA TRP A 270 14.37 13.39 -31.90
C TRP A 270 15.76 13.20 -31.26
N ARG A 271 15.95 13.69 -30.07
CA ARG A 271 17.18 13.43 -29.31
C ARG A 271 17.18 11.98 -28.86
N ARG A 272 18.18 11.20 -29.33
CA ARG A 272 18.34 9.80 -28.95
C ARG A 272 18.86 9.73 -27.52
N GLN A 273 18.24 8.89 -26.67
CA GLN A 273 18.72 8.59 -25.34
C GLN A 273 19.51 7.29 -25.31
N ASP A 274 19.00 6.26 -25.99
CA ASP A 274 19.59 4.94 -26.20
C ASP A 274 18.98 4.32 -27.45
N GLU A 275 19.17 3.02 -27.68
CA GLU A 275 18.66 2.32 -28.86
C GLU A 275 17.14 2.24 -28.93
N THR A 276 16.48 2.32 -27.77
CA THR A 276 15.05 2.11 -27.64
C THR A 276 14.30 3.44 -27.49
N TRP A 277 14.90 4.43 -26.82
CA TRP A 277 14.22 5.65 -26.41
C TRP A 277 14.75 6.90 -27.12
N SER A 278 13.83 7.74 -27.59
CA SER A 278 14.14 9.07 -28.10
C SER A 278 13.10 10.08 -27.57
N TYR A 279 13.48 11.35 -27.56
CA TYR A 279 12.65 12.37 -26.94
C TYR A 279 12.86 13.78 -27.50
N PHE A 280 11.93 14.67 -27.26
CA PHE A 280 12.08 16.12 -27.32
C PHE A 280 11.20 16.79 -26.26
N ASP A 281 11.43 18.08 -26.03
CA ASP A 281 10.58 18.90 -25.16
C ASP A 281 10.18 20.21 -25.85
N CYS A 282 9.05 20.73 -25.46
CA CYS A 282 8.61 22.06 -25.84
C CYS A 282 7.78 22.72 -24.74
N SER A 283 7.62 24.00 -24.83
CA SER A 283 6.69 24.78 -24.00
C SER A 283 5.33 24.81 -24.69
N TRP A 284 4.32 24.24 -24.06
CA TRP A 284 2.96 24.18 -24.64
C TRP A 284 1.89 24.34 -23.55
N LYS A 285 0.68 24.68 -23.96
CA LYS A 285 -0.52 24.67 -23.12
C LYS A 285 -1.76 24.36 -23.96
N PRO A 286 -2.80 23.70 -23.43
CA PRO A 286 -4.12 23.68 -24.04
C PRO A 286 -4.67 25.11 -24.21
N LYS A 287 -5.54 25.34 -25.23
CA LYS A 287 -6.07 26.69 -25.57
C LYS A 287 -6.69 27.41 -24.37
N LYS A 288 -7.39 26.67 -23.50
CA LYS A 288 -8.10 27.22 -22.33
C LYS A 288 -7.22 27.47 -21.10
N TRP A 289 -5.97 26.99 -21.08
CA TRP A 289 -5.08 27.15 -19.93
C TRP A 289 -4.42 28.53 -19.93
N SER A 290 -4.22 29.08 -18.73
CA SER A 290 -3.54 30.36 -18.55
C SER A 290 -2.02 30.25 -18.74
N THR A 291 -1.41 29.22 -18.18
CA THR A 291 0.04 29.05 -18.07
C THR A 291 0.58 28.00 -19.03
N ARG A 292 1.77 28.28 -19.60
CA ARG A 292 2.53 27.32 -20.40
C ARG A 292 3.44 26.51 -19.50
N TYR A 293 3.50 25.18 -19.73
CA TYR A 293 4.38 24.28 -19.01
C TYR A 293 5.33 23.57 -19.98
N ARG A 294 6.34 22.90 -19.42
CA ARG A 294 7.27 22.08 -20.16
C ARG A 294 6.63 20.71 -20.41
N PHE A 295 6.42 20.38 -21.70
CA PHE A 295 5.93 19.10 -22.17
C PHE A 295 7.10 18.28 -22.72
N LEU A 296 7.20 17.04 -22.25
CA LEU A 296 8.21 16.08 -22.62
C LEU A 296 7.58 15.00 -23.47
N PHE A 297 7.97 14.90 -24.72
CA PHE A 297 7.54 13.89 -25.67
C PHE A 297 8.58 12.77 -25.74
N ILE A 298 8.12 11.56 -25.56
CA ILE A 298 8.95 10.37 -25.48
C ILE A 298 8.41 9.36 -26.49
N ARG A 299 9.28 8.77 -27.30
CA ARG A 299 8.96 7.62 -28.11
C ARG A 299 9.83 6.44 -27.74
N GLN A 300 9.21 5.27 -27.64
CA GLN A 300 9.87 3.99 -27.39
C GLN A 300 9.71 3.10 -28.63
N ARG A 301 10.79 2.53 -29.13
CA ARG A 301 10.73 1.59 -30.23
C ARG A 301 10.05 0.29 -29.77
N CYS A 302 8.99 -0.13 -30.49
CA CYS A 302 8.33 -1.41 -30.21
C CYS A 302 9.22 -2.56 -30.68
N LYS A 303 9.37 -3.59 -29.82
CA LYS A 303 10.15 -4.79 -30.15
C LYS A 303 9.37 -5.81 -30.98
N GLU A 304 8.06 -5.72 -31.02
CA GLU A 304 7.18 -6.65 -31.73
C GLU A 304 6.25 -5.91 -32.69
N LEU A 305 6.21 -6.39 -33.92
CA LEU A 305 5.12 -6.09 -34.85
C LEU A 305 3.88 -6.82 -34.33
N TYR A 306 2.82 -6.07 -33.97
CA TYR A 306 1.54 -6.66 -33.60
C TYR A 306 1.06 -7.60 -34.74
N ARG A 307 0.81 -8.87 -34.40
CA ARG A 307 0.30 -9.89 -35.34
C ARG A 307 -1.21 -9.82 -35.58
N GLU A 308 -1.94 -9.02 -34.83
CA GLU A 308 -3.37 -8.84 -35.01
C GLU A 308 -3.66 -7.62 -35.88
N PRO A 309 -4.77 -7.64 -36.70
CA PRO A 309 -5.15 -6.49 -37.49
C PRO A 309 -5.36 -5.31 -36.55
N ILE A 310 -4.48 -4.33 -36.67
CA ILE A 310 -4.59 -3.06 -35.96
C ILE A 310 -5.91 -2.46 -36.41
N GLN A 311 -6.86 -2.33 -35.50
CA GLN A 311 -8.01 -1.47 -35.71
C GLN A 311 -7.40 -0.11 -36.01
N LEU A 312 -7.49 0.30 -37.28
CA LEU A 312 -6.98 1.59 -37.76
C LEU A 312 -7.76 2.69 -37.04
N ASP A 313 -7.31 3.02 -35.85
CA ASP A 313 -7.72 4.25 -35.20
C ASP A 313 -7.10 5.35 -36.05
N LEU A 314 -7.94 6.06 -36.81
CA LEU A 314 -7.57 7.16 -37.74
C LEU A 314 -6.69 8.25 -37.08
N PHE A 315 -6.39 8.12 -35.82
CA PHE A 315 -5.70 9.09 -34.97
C PHE A 315 -4.36 8.62 -34.38
N ILE A 316 -3.87 7.42 -34.74
CA ILE A 316 -2.52 7.00 -34.33
C ILE A 316 -1.51 7.62 -35.30
N PRO A 317 -0.48 8.36 -34.81
CA PRO A 317 0.59 8.87 -35.67
C PRO A 317 1.20 7.71 -36.49
N GLN A 318 1.32 7.87 -37.81
CA GLN A 318 1.63 6.81 -38.78
C GLN A 318 3.05 6.25 -38.71
N THR A 319 3.78 6.43 -37.63
CA THR A 319 5.10 5.78 -37.47
C THR A 319 4.94 4.42 -36.82
N TYR A 320 4.61 3.42 -37.64
CA TYR A 320 4.64 2.02 -37.26
C TYR A 320 6.00 1.69 -36.60
N GLY A 321 5.97 1.22 -35.35
CA GLY A 321 7.16 0.82 -34.60
C GLY A 321 7.51 1.66 -33.37
N TYR A 322 6.73 2.68 -33.01
CA TYR A 322 6.95 3.48 -31.80
C TYR A 322 5.69 3.61 -30.94
N GLN A 323 5.87 3.48 -29.64
CA GLN A 323 4.89 3.86 -28.63
C GLN A 323 5.25 5.26 -28.11
N TYR A 324 4.26 6.13 -27.98
CA TYR A 324 4.44 7.51 -27.55
C TYR A 324 3.90 7.72 -26.14
N THR A 325 4.61 8.55 -25.39
CA THR A 325 4.19 9.03 -24.06
C THR A 325 4.48 10.53 -23.99
N VAL A 326 3.54 11.29 -23.46
CA VAL A 326 3.73 12.73 -23.22
C VAL A 326 3.60 12.98 -21.73
N LEU A 327 4.56 13.74 -21.16
CA LEU A 327 4.55 14.18 -19.77
C LEU A 327 4.52 15.68 -19.69
N VAL A 328 3.84 16.24 -18.69
CA VAL A 328 3.96 17.64 -18.29
C VAL A 328 4.72 17.74 -16.96
N THR A 329 5.56 18.77 -16.83
CA THR A 329 6.38 18.96 -15.63
C THR A 329 6.79 20.44 -15.47
N ASN A 330 7.00 20.85 -14.19
CA ASN A 330 7.69 22.10 -13.85
C ASN A 330 9.15 21.89 -13.42
N LYS A 331 9.63 20.64 -13.39
CA LYS A 331 11.01 20.33 -13.01
C LYS A 331 12.02 20.92 -13.99
N LYS A 332 13.01 21.65 -13.45
CA LYS A 332 14.11 22.29 -14.21
C LYS A 332 15.34 21.37 -14.35
N ILE A 333 15.14 20.06 -14.41
CA ILE A 333 16.21 19.05 -14.55
C ILE A 333 16.25 18.47 -15.96
N GLY A 334 17.33 17.78 -16.30
CA GLY A 334 17.50 17.13 -17.60
C GLY A 334 16.43 16.07 -17.84
N MET A 335 16.02 15.92 -19.11
CA MET A 335 14.90 15.08 -19.53
C MET A 335 15.02 13.63 -19.10
N ARG A 336 16.22 13.05 -19.18
CA ARG A 336 16.50 11.69 -18.72
C ARG A 336 16.15 11.52 -17.23
N LYS A 337 16.46 12.51 -16.40
CA LYS A 337 16.13 12.49 -14.95
C LYS A 337 14.62 12.63 -14.73
N VAL A 338 13.93 13.49 -15.51
CA VAL A 338 12.46 13.61 -15.46
C VAL A 338 11.80 12.28 -15.80
N LEU A 339 12.23 11.63 -16.89
CA LEU A 339 11.70 10.36 -17.32
C LEU A 339 11.91 9.26 -16.26
N ARG A 340 13.12 9.15 -15.72
CA ARG A 340 13.43 8.20 -14.65
C ARG A 340 12.60 8.46 -13.40
N PHE A 341 12.44 9.73 -13.03
CA PHE A 341 11.58 10.12 -11.92
C PHE A 341 10.13 9.65 -12.15
N HIS A 342 9.56 9.96 -13.31
CA HIS A 342 8.17 9.57 -13.64
C HIS A 342 8.00 8.03 -13.68
N HIS A 343 8.92 7.30 -14.30
CA HIS A 343 8.88 5.83 -14.34
C HIS A 343 8.96 5.18 -12.95
N GLY A 344 9.48 5.90 -11.94
CA GLY A 344 9.44 5.43 -10.56
C GLY A 344 8.03 5.24 -10.02
N ARG A 345 6.97 5.81 -10.63
CA ARG A 345 5.58 5.59 -10.29
C ARG A 345 5.16 4.12 -10.40
N GLY A 346 5.80 3.33 -11.27
CA GLY A 346 5.55 1.89 -11.36
C GLY A 346 5.77 1.12 -10.05
N SER A 347 6.51 1.69 -9.08
CA SER A 347 6.63 1.10 -7.74
C SER A 347 5.31 1.12 -6.96
N GLN A 348 4.39 2.06 -7.25
CA GLN A 348 3.06 2.12 -6.64
C GLN A 348 2.16 0.99 -7.12
N GLU A 349 2.28 0.57 -8.38
CA GLU A 349 1.53 -0.57 -8.92
C GLU A 349 1.92 -1.87 -8.18
N LYS A 350 3.22 -2.06 -7.92
CA LYS A 350 3.71 -3.18 -7.10
C LYS A 350 3.15 -3.11 -5.67
N LEU A 351 3.14 -1.93 -5.06
CA LEU A 351 2.58 -1.70 -3.73
C LEU A 351 1.09 -2.03 -3.68
N PHE A 352 0.30 -1.62 -4.67
CA PHE A 352 -1.11 -1.98 -4.76
C PHE A 352 -1.33 -3.48 -4.99
N GLY A 353 -0.46 -4.13 -5.76
CA GLY A 353 -0.44 -5.58 -5.90
C GLY A 353 -0.28 -6.28 -4.55
N GLU A 354 0.70 -5.86 -3.76
CA GLU A 354 0.96 -6.37 -2.41
C GLU A 354 -0.23 -6.09 -1.46
N LEU A 355 -0.75 -4.87 -1.45
CA LEU A 355 -1.91 -4.50 -0.62
C LEU A 355 -3.15 -5.34 -0.94
N LYS A 356 -3.43 -5.61 -2.23
CA LYS A 356 -4.57 -6.44 -2.64
C LYS A 356 -4.38 -7.90 -2.30
N SER A 357 -3.24 -8.48 -2.64
CA SER A 357 -3.00 -9.92 -2.50
C SER A 357 -2.60 -10.31 -1.08
N GLN A 358 -1.92 -9.44 -0.35
CA GLN A 358 -1.30 -9.80 0.92
C GLN A 358 -1.94 -9.12 2.14
N SER A 359 -2.43 -7.88 2.01
CA SER A 359 -3.19 -7.19 3.07
C SER A 359 -4.70 -7.15 2.78
N GLN A 360 -5.16 -7.79 1.71
CA GLN A 360 -6.57 -8.03 1.38
C GLN A 360 -7.42 -6.73 1.29
N MET A 361 -6.81 -5.60 0.90
CA MET A 361 -7.46 -4.28 0.97
C MET A 361 -8.68 -4.14 0.06
N ASP A 362 -8.80 -4.98 -0.98
CA ASP A 362 -9.91 -4.95 -1.94
C ASP A 362 -11.14 -5.78 -1.50
N TYR A 363 -11.09 -6.37 -0.30
CA TYR A 363 -12.21 -7.15 0.22
C TYR A 363 -13.30 -6.25 0.80
N ILE A 364 -14.52 -6.43 0.31
CA ILE A 364 -15.72 -5.71 0.77
C ILE A 364 -16.44 -6.63 1.77
N ALA A 365 -16.15 -6.44 3.06
CA ALA A 365 -16.49 -7.37 4.13
C ALA A 365 -17.97 -7.33 4.54
N VAL A 366 -18.59 -6.15 4.57
CA VAL A 366 -19.93 -5.92 5.10
C VAL A 366 -20.81 -5.12 4.13
N ARG A 367 -22.10 -4.95 4.44
CA ARG A 367 -23.02 -4.17 3.60
C ARG A 367 -22.84 -2.66 3.78
N ARG A 368 -22.51 -2.19 4.98
CA ARG A 368 -22.37 -0.77 5.33
C ARG A 368 -21.07 -0.18 4.82
N LEU A 369 -21.14 1.05 4.31
CA LEU A 369 -19.99 1.78 3.79
C LEU A 369 -18.93 2.01 4.86
N SER A 370 -19.30 2.54 6.03
CA SER A 370 -18.37 2.82 7.13
C SER A 370 -17.61 1.56 7.61
N GLY A 371 -18.28 0.41 7.65
CA GLY A 371 -17.63 -0.86 7.98
C GLY A 371 -16.60 -1.31 6.93
N ASN A 372 -16.86 -1.06 5.65
CA ASN A 372 -15.90 -1.34 4.57
C ASN A 372 -14.73 -0.33 4.58
N GLN A 373 -14.99 0.92 4.93
CA GLN A 373 -13.94 1.92 5.14
C GLN A 373 -13.06 1.56 6.35
N LEU A 374 -13.65 1.08 7.45
CA LEU A 374 -12.88 0.56 8.59
C LEU A 374 -11.98 -0.61 8.13
N TYR A 375 -12.53 -1.58 7.39
CA TYR A 375 -11.75 -2.71 6.89
C TYR A 375 -10.58 -2.24 6.01
N LEU A 376 -10.83 -1.32 5.08
CA LEU A 376 -9.77 -0.72 4.26
C LEU A 376 -8.69 -0.05 5.10
N MET A 377 -9.09 0.73 6.10
CA MET A 377 -8.14 1.38 7.00
C MET A 377 -7.32 0.37 7.82
N THR A 378 -7.92 -0.73 8.27
CA THR A 378 -7.17 -1.79 8.97
C THR A 378 -6.21 -2.53 8.04
N ALA A 379 -6.55 -2.69 6.76
CA ALA A 379 -5.65 -3.25 5.74
C ALA A 379 -4.44 -2.32 5.48
N ILE A 380 -4.68 -1.03 5.36
CA ILE A 380 -3.63 -0.01 5.23
C ILE A 380 -2.74 0.00 6.48
N LEU A 381 -3.33 -0.05 7.68
CA LEU A 381 -2.58 -0.10 8.93
C LEU A 381 -1.72 -1.37 9.03
N ALA A 382 -2.24 -2.55 8.67
CA ALA A 382 -1.48 -3.79 8.66
C ALA A 382 -0.25 -3.69 7.73
N HIS A 383 -0.42 -3.14 6.53
CA HIS A 383 0.68 -2.87 5.60
C HIS A 383 1.69 -1.86 6.18
N ASN A 384 1.21 -0.70 6.64
CA ASN A 384 2.08 0.34 7.17
C ASN A 384 2.85 -0.11 8.42
N LEU A 385 2.23 -0.93 9.30
CA LEU A 385 2.89 -1.54 10.46
C LEU A 385 3.95 -2.55 10.05
N THR A 386 3.73 -3.30 8.97
CA THR A 386 4.75 -4.21 8.41
C THR A 386 5.95 -3.42 7.87
N ARG A 387 5.72 -2.29 7.18
CA ARG A 387 6.80 -1.38 6.75
C ARG A 387 7.50 -0.75 7.95
N GLU A 388 6.74 -0.31 8.96
CA GLU A 388 7.28 0.29 10.17
C GLU A 388 8.15 -0.71 10.95
N LEU A 389 7.72 -1.96 11.11
CA LEU A 389 8.51 -3.03 11.72
C LEU A 389 9.88 -3.14 11.05
N GLN A 390 9.90 -3.28 9.70
CA GLN A 390 11.13 -3.42 8.94
C GLN A 390 12.01 -2.16 8.98
N MET A 391 11.42 -0.95 8.95
CA MET A 391 12.18 0.29 9.05
C MET A 391 12.80 0.54 10.42
N ARG A 392 12.32 -0.14 11.46
CA ARG A 392 12.91 -0.07 12.81
C ARG A 392 14.04 -1.04 13.02
N THR A 393 13.98 -2.18 12.35
CA THR A 393 14.97 -3.25 12.45
C THR A 393 16.09 -3.09 11.44
N GLU A 394 15.80 -2.57 10.25
CA GLU A 394 16.73 -2.48 9.14
C GLU A 394 17.25 -1.06 8.93
N GLN A 395 18.53 -0.96 8.59
CA GLN A 395 19.10 0.31 8.13
C GLN A 395 18.65 0.65 6.71
N LYS A 396 18.73 1.93 6.36
CA LYS A 396 18.48 2.38 4.98
C LYS A 396 19.47 1.68 4.03
N ALA A 397 18.93 0.98 3.04
CA ALA A 397 19.75 0.26 2.07
C ALA A 397 20.38 1.17 1.01
N ARG A 398 19.83 2.39 0.84
CA ARG A 398 20.29 3.36 -0.17
C ARG A 398 19.82 4.78 0.15
N GLY A 399 20.46 5.76 -0.51
CA GLY A 399 19.96 7.14 -0.55
C GLY A 399 18.80 7.32 -1.52
N THR A 400 18.30 8.54 -1.62
CA THR A 400 17.23 8.90 -2.56
C THR A 400 17.71 8.76 -4.01
N THR A 401 17.12 7.84 -4.76
CA THR A 401 17.44 7.56 -6.17
C THR A 401 16.73 8.52 -7.13
N GLU A 402 17.15 8.58 -8.41
CA GLU A 402 16.42 9.34 -9.44
C GLU A 402 14.98 8.84 -9.62
N LYS A 403 14.74 7.53 -9.50
CA LYS A 403 13.42 6.90 -9.57
C LYS A 403 12.59 7.06 -8.30
N ARG A 404 13.19 7.58 -7.22
CA ARG A 404 12.52 7.63 -5.91
C ARG A 404 11.99 6.26 -5.48
N THR A 405 12.78 5.22 -5.66
CA THR A 405 12.47 3.90 -5.11
C THR A 405 12.55 3.94 -3.57
N PRO A 406 11.89 3.02 -2.86
CA PRO A 406 12.02 2.92 -1.41
C PRO A 406 13.48 2.89 -0.96
N VAL A 407 13.82 3.63 0.10
CA VAL A 407 15.20 3.71 0.62
C VAL A 407 15.58 2.50 1.47
N TRP A 408 14.62 1.70 1.90
CA TRP A 408 14.81 0.37 2.50
C TRP A 408 14.58 -0.73 1.47
N ARG A 409 15.15 -1.90 1.72
CA ARG A 409 14.77 -3.13 1.03
C ARG A 409 13.71 -3.81 1.87
N PHE A 410 12.48 -3.78 1.38
CA PHE A 410 11.37 -4.41 2.08
C PHE A 410 11.16 -5.84 1.62
N GLU A 411 11.00 -6.75 2.58
CA GLU A 411 10.35 -8.02 2.33
C GLU A 411 8.85 -7.83 2.19
N GLU A 412 8.25 -8.59 1.28
CA GLU A 412 6.80 -8.61 1.14
C GLU A 412 6.16 -9.27 2.37
N LEU A 413 4.95 -8.83 2.73
CA LEU A 413 4.26 -9.36 3.90
C LEU A 413 4.03 -10.89 3.82
N ALA A 414 3.82 -11.45 2.62
CA ALA A 414 3.71 -12.89 2.43
C ALA A 414 5.01 -13.62 2.81
N THR A 415 6.16 -13.09 2.40
CA THR A 415 7.48 -13.64 2.78
C THR A 415 7.67 -13.57 4.29
N LEU A 416 7.39 -12.42 4.90
CA LEU A 416 7.50 -12.25 6.35
C LEU A 416 6.59 -13.21 7.13
N ARG A 417 5.37 -13.48 6.63
CA ARG A 417 4.48 -14.49 7.22
C ARG A 417 5.11 -15.86 7.25
N HIS A 418 5.57 -16.33 6.11
CA HIS A 418 6.13 -17.69 6.00
C HIS A 418 7.48 -17.80 6.71
N HIS A 419 8.28 -16.75 6.70
CA HIS A 419 9.63 -16.76 7.25
C HIS A 419 9.63 -16.54 8.76
N ILE A 420 8.81 -15.64 9.28
CA ILE A 420 8.82 -15.23 10.68
C ILE A 420 7.53 -15.59 11.42
N LEU A 421 6.35 -15.15 10.90
CA LEU A 421 5.12 -15.13 11.70
C LEU A 421 4.52 -16.51 11.93
N GLN A 422 4.43 -17.33 10.87
CA GLN A 422 3.81 -18.65 10.87
C GLN A 422 4.81 -19.70 11.37
N ARG A 423 5.14 -19.64 12.66
CA ARG A 423 6.04 -20.57 13.34
C ARG A 423 5.34 -21.24 14.49
N ALA A 424 5.51 -22.58 14.57
CA ALA A 424 5.00 -23.34 15.70
C ALA A 424 5.76 -22.97 16.97
N GLY A 425 5.05 -22.83 18.07
CA GLY A 425 5.63 -22.56 19.37
C GLY A 425 4.74 -23.05 20.50
N ARG A 426 5.28 -23.07 21.70
CA ARG A 426 4.58 -23.55 22.91
C ARG A 426 4.80 -22.57 24.05
N PHE A 427 3.73 -22.21 24.75
CA PHE A 427 3.81 -21.45 25.99
C PHE A 427 3.95 -22.37 27.20
N THR A 428 4.94 -22.09 28.04
CA THR A 428 5.22 -22.80 29.29
C THR A 428 5.53 -21.81 30.42
N TRP A 429 5.55 -22.27 31.66
CA TRP A 429 5.90 -21.46 32.86
C TRP A 429 6.97 -22.12 33.70
N PRO A 430 8.17 -22.39 33.17
CA PRO A 430 9.23 -22.93 33.96
C PRO A 430 9.57 -21.95 35.10
N LYS A 431 9.54 -22.46 36.34
CA LYS A 431 9.80 -21.65 37.57
C LYS A 431 8.94 -20.36 37.62
N GLY A 432 7.68 -20.43 37.18
CA GLY A 432 6.76 -19.29 37.19
C GLY A 432 7.00 -18.24 36.08
N LYS A 433 8.04 -18.36 35.29
CA LYS A 433 8.36 -17.41 34.19
C LYS A 433 7.69 -17.85 32.89
N LEU A 434 6.88 -16.96 32.31
CA LEU A 434 6.28 -17.21 31.00
C LEU A 434 7.37 -17.32 29.92
N THR A 435 7.39 -18.45 29.24
CA THR A 435 8.36 -18.78 28.20
C THR A 435 7.64 -19.20 26.92
N LEU A 436 8.03 -18.64 25.80
CA LEU A 436 7.64 -19.08 24.46
C LEU A 436 8.79 -19.88 23.86
N THR A 437 8.58 -21.18 23.70
CA THR A 437 9.55 -22.08 23.07
C THR A 437 9.19 -22.25 21.61
N ILE A 438 10.16 -22.08 20.72
CA ILE A 438 10.03 -22.24 19.26
C ILE A 438 11.06 -23.29 18.83
N THR A 439 10.77 -24.06 17.78
CA THR A 439 11.71 -25.06 17.24
C THR A 439 13.06 -24.43 16.91
N ASP A 440 14.14 -25.04 17.33
CA ASP A 440 15.50 -24.56 17.10
C ASP A 440 15.85 -24.65 15.60
N ASN A 441 15.96 -23.48 14.99
CA ASN A 441 16.42 -23.29 13.62
C ASN A 441 17.36 -22.07 13.62
N PRO A 442 18.66 -22.25 13.29
CA PRO A 442 19.65 -21.17 13.40
C PRO A 442 19.30 -19.92 12.59
N ALA A 443 18.76 -20.09 11.37
CA ALA A 443 18.36 -18.96 10.53
C ALA A 443 17.17 -18.20 11.15
N LEU A 444 16.11 -18.94 11.53
CA LEU A 444 14.96 -18.35 12.21
C LEU A 444 15.35 -17.66 13.52
N ARG A 445 16.22 -18.28 14.31
CA ARG A 445 16.70 -17.70 15.58
C ARG A 445 17.37 -16.36 15.33
N LYS A 446 18.31 -16.30 14.36
CA LYS A 446 18.99 -15.06 13.98
C LYS A 446 18.02 -13.97 13.61
N ASP A 447 17.10 -14.26 12.69
CA ASP A 447 16.16 -13.27 12.15
C ASP A 447 15.13 -12.83 13.21
N LEU A 448 14.58 -13.77 14.00
CA LEU A 448 13.64 -13.45 15.06
C LEU A 448 14.26 -12.58 16.15
N LEU A 449 15.50 -12.91 16.57
CA LEU A 449 16.23 -12.11 17.56
C LEU A 449 16.57 -10.73 17.02
N HIS A 450 16.95 -10.60 15.74
CA HIS A 450 17.18 -9.32 15.09
C HIS A 450 15.96 -8.40 15.18
N TYR A 451 14.76 -8.93 14.90
CA TYR A 451 13.52 -8.17 15.08
C TYR A 451 13.25 -7.80 16.54
N LEU A 452 13.49 -8.72 17.48
CA LEU A 452 13.22 -8.48 18.90
C LEU A 452 14.21 -7.50 19.53
N ASP A 453 15.46 -7.51 19.10
CA ASP A 453 16.51 -6.63 19.60
C ASP A 453 16.19 -5.15 19.37
N ALA A 454 15.49 -4.85 18.27
CA ALA A 454 15.03 -3.48 17.98
C ALA A 454 14.01 -2.93 19.00
N PHE A 455 13.44 -3.80 19.85
CA PHE A 455 12.43 -3.42 20.85
C PHE A 455 12.84 -3.76 22.29
N LYS A 456 14.13 -4.06 22.55
CA LYS A 456 14.61 -4.42 23.90
C LYS A 456 14.38 -3.32 24.94
N GLU A 457 14.51 -2.05 24.55
CA GLU A 457 14.28 -0.92 25.45
C GLU A 457 12.79 -0.68 25.74
N ALA A 458 11.89 -1.24 24.93
CA ALA A 458 10.45 -1.13 25.10
C ALA A 458 9.84 -2.32 25.86
N ALA A 459 10.63 -3.37 26.15
CA ALA A 459 10.20 -4.55 26.88
C ALA A 459 10.32 -4.31 28.38
#